data_b73b4e772c27352332a434e48436a6c3
#
_entry.id   b73b4e772c27352332a434e48436a6c3
#
_cell.length_a   1.000
_cell.length_b   1.000
_cell.length_c   1.000
_cell.angle_alpha   90.00
_cell.angle_beta   90.00
_cell.angle_gamma   90.00
#
_symmetry.space_group_name_H-M   'P 1'
#
loop_
_entity.id
_entity.type
_entity.pdbx_description
1 polymer ?
#
loop_
_entity_poly.entity_id
_entity_poly.type
_entity_poly.pdbx_seq_one_letter_code
_entity_poly.pdbx_strand_id
1 'polypeptide(L)'
;MAHIPRTLIADDQPDVLAALRLLLKSAGFQTESADSPTAIIEAIKKRDFDVLLMDLNYARDTTSGKEGLDLISRIQAEDNTLPIVAMTAWGTVDLAVEAMHRGVRDFVQKPWDNSRLLRVLRTQVEQGRNRRRRRERATERREVSRMLQAELREARQIQQRLMPENAHRFGEIEIASSWRAARVIGGDYLAAFPLPYERAALCVADVAGKGLPAALLMSHLHAALRTVANQDAAPRSVSAQLNQLMCGNLPANKFISSFYGVLDVPRRVLRCTNAGHNPPLLVRSDGKTMRLTIGGKVLGAFADSTYGHQEIQLAAGDRLALFTDGLTEIRNAAGEEFGEARVRRLLIEARHKSASELQSVIMDAATNFSGGEFEDDVALMVVAVN
;
A
#
# COMPACT_ATOMS: atom_id res chain seq x y z
N MET A 1 19.68 33.87 3.63
CA MET A 1 19.87 34.72 4.80
C MET A 1 19.91 33.86 6.05
N ALA A 2 20.85 34.04 6.95
CA ALA A 2 20.86 33.30 8.22
C ALA A 2 19.65 33.76 9.06
N HIS A 3 18.81 32.80 9.44
CA HIS A 3 17.62 33.07 10.24
C HIS A 3 18.05 33.48 11.65
N ILE A 4 17.69 34.68 12.09
CA ILE A 4 17.95 35.20 13.45
C ILE A 4 17.04 34.45 14.42
N PRO A 5 17.63 33.75 15.46
CA PRO A 5 16.83 33.01 16.42
C PRO A 5 15.95 33.93 17.28
N ARG A 6 14.68 33.56 17.45
CA ARG A 6 13.76 34.29 18.32
C ARG A 6 13.66 33.56 19.67
N THR A 7 13.99 34.28 20.72
CA THR A 7 14.03 33.76 22.09
C THR A 7 12.98 34.48 22.94
N LEU A 8 12.13 33.72 23.62
CA LEU A 8 11.31 34.25 24.71
C LEU A 8 12.10 34.15 26.01
N ILE A 9 12.24 35.26 26.73
CA ILE A 9 12.89 35.36 28.02
C ILE A 9 11.83 35.57 29.09
N ALA A 10 11.82 34.75 30.13
CA ALA A 10 10.79 34.79 31.14
C ALA A 10 11.40 34.79 32.55
N ASP A 11 11.18 35.86 33.27
CA ASP A 11 11.67 36.08 34.65
C ASP A 11 10.81 37.18 35.29
N ASP A 12 10.48 37.11 36.57
CA ASP A 12 9.73 38.12 37.30
C ASP A 12 10.57 39.33 37.75
N GLN A 13 11.90 39.25 37.60
CA GLN A 13 12.82 40.30 37.95
C GLN A 13 13.19 41.17 36.74
N PRO A 14 12.85 42.46 36.71
CA PRO A 14 13.12 43.33 35.57
C PRO A 14 14.59 43.49 35.22
N ASP A 15 15.47 43.47 36.22
CA ASP A 15 16.89 43.62 36.03
C ASP A 15 17.50 42.39 35.35
N VAL A 16 17.01 41.19 35.67
CA VAL A 16 17.37 39.92 35.01
C VAL A 16 16.96 39.94 33.55
N LEU A 17 15.69 40.35 33.26
CA LEU A 17 15.20 40.49 31.90
C LEU A 17 16.03 41.50 31.10
N ALA A 18 16.39 42.64 31.68
CA ALA A 18 17.22 43.67 31.02
C ALA A 18 18.61 43.13 30.67
N ALA A 19 19.26 42.44 31.62
CA ALA A 19 20.59 41.87 31.44
C ALA A 19 20.60 40.78 30.35
N LEU A 20 19.63 39.86 30.37
CA LEU A 20 19.49 38.80 29.39
C LEU A 20 19.14 39.36 27.98
N ARG A 21 18.30 40.37 27.92
CA ARG A 21 17.96 41.04 26.66
C ARG A 21 19.20 41.66 26.01
N LEU A 22 20.03 42.37 26.79
CA LEU A 22 21.24 42.99 26.31
C LEU A 22 22.23 41.92 25.80
N LEU A 23 22.48 40.89 26.59
CA LEU A 23 23.37 39.78 26.27
C LEU A 23 22.94 39.07 24.97
N LEU A 24 21.68 38.67 24.88
CA LEU A 24 21.17 37.90 23.76
C LEU A 24 21.11 38.71 22.46
N LYS A 25 20.75 40.01 22.57
CA LYS A 25 20.76 40.93 21.45
C LYS A 25 22.16 41.12 20.86
N SER A 26 23.20 41.26 21.72
CA SER A 26 24.59 41.34 21.30
C SER A 26 25.09 40.06 20.64
N ALA A 27 24.54 38.91 21.01
CA ALA A 27 24.84 37.59 20.44
C ALA A 27 24.04 37.23 19.17
N GLY A 28 23.21 38.15 18.65
CA GLY A 28 22.46 37.98 17.43
C GLY A 28 21.10 37.28 17.59
N PHE A 29 20.51 37.27 18.77
CA PHE A 29 19.17 36.76 19.03
C PHE A 29 18.13 37.90 18.98
N GLN A 30 16.95 37.62 18.47
CA GLN A 30 15.77 38.45 18.63
C GLN A 30 15.06 38.03 19.92
N THR A 31 14.82 38.98 20.84
CA THR A 31 14.28 38.67 22.16
C THR A 31 12.92 39.30 22.39
N GLU A 32 12.03 38.55 23.02
CA GLU A 32 10.78 39.02 23.64
C GLU A 32 10.80 38.65 25.11
N SER A 33 10.17 39.43 25.98
CA SER A 33 10.23 39.20 27.42
C SER A 33 8.82 39.02 27.98
N ALA A 34 8.70 38.13 28.96
CA ALA A 34 7.50 37.89 29.75
C ALA A 34 7.86 37.92 31.24
N ASP A 35 7.05 38.57 32.05
CA ASP A 35 7.27 38.76 33.49
C ASP A 35 6.36 37.86 34.34
N SER A 36 5.52 37.06 33.70
CA SER A 36 4.54 36.22 34.39
C SER A 36 4.19 34.96 33.59
N PRO A 37 3.74 33.88 34.25
CA PRO A 37 3.24 32.67 33.61
C PRO A 37 2.15 32.93 32.55
N THR A 38 1.27 33.90 32.79
CA THR A 38 0.21 34.25 31.84
C THR A 38 0.79 34.90 30.58
N ALA A 39 1.72 35.84 30.76
CA ALA A 39 2.40 36.51 29.64
C ALA A 39 3.19 35.54 28.75
N ILE A 40 3.81 34.51 29.33
CA ILE A 40 4.52 33.44 28.59
C ILE A 40 3.54 32.72 27.65
N ILE A 41 2.43 32.24 28.20
CA ILE A 41 1.41 31.48 27.39
C ILE A 41 0.81 32.39 26.30
N GLU A 42 0.53 33.65 26.61
CA GLU A 42 0.05 34.58 25.59
C GLU A 42 1.05 34.88 24.49
N ALA A 43 2.35 35.01 24.83
CA ALA A 43 3.41 35.21 23.85
C ALA A 43 3.53 34.00 22.91
N ILE A 44 3.56 32.78 23.46
CA ILE A 44 3.65 31.53 22.69
C ILE A 44 2.44 31.35 21.76
N LYS A 45 1.23 31.74 22.18
CA LYS A 45 0.04 31.69 21.31
C LYS A 45 0.06 32.72 20.19
N LYS A 46 0.72 33.84 20.38
CA LYS A 46 0.77 34.92 19.38
C LYS A 46 1.86 34.75 18.34
N ARG A 47 2.97 34.10 18.69
CA ARG A 47 4.18 34.02 17.83
C ARG A 47 4.99 32.76 18.13
N ASP A 48 5.70 32.31 17.08
CA ASP A 48 6.67 31.22 17.21
C ASP A 48 7.98 31.71 17.80
N PHE A 49 8.54 30.92 18.70
CA PHE A 49 9.86 31.09 19.30
C PHE A 49 10.74 29.88 18.98
N ASP A 50 12.05 30.11 18.84
CA ASP A 50 13.04 29.03 18.64
C ASP A 50 13.49 28.39 19.96
N VAL A 51 13.42 29.15 21.07
CA VAL A 51 13.74 28.70 22.43
C VAL A 51 13.06 29.59 23.47
N LEU A 52 12.63 28.99 24.57
CA LEU A 52 12.20 29.67 25.78
C LEU A 52 13.27 29.53 26.85
N LEU A 53 13.77 30.66 27.39
CA LEU A 53 14.59 30.73 28.55
C LEU A 53 13.76 31.25 29.73
N MET A 54 13.47 30.42 30.74
CA MET A 54 12.55 30.80 31.82
C MET A 54 13.08 30.52 33.20
N ASP A 55 12.75 31.36 34.17
CA ASP A 55 12.92 31.03 35.59
C ASP A 55 11.89 29.98 36.00
N LEU A 56 12.28 29.12 36.93
CA LEU A 56 11.36 28.14 37.54
C LEU A 56 10.59 28.74 38.74
N ASN A 57 11.07 29.81 39.33
CA ASN A 57 10.48 30.45 40.51
C ASN A 57 9.85 31.80 40.13
N TYR A 58 8.56 31.96 40.35
CA TYR A 58 7.82 33.22 40.23
C TYR A 58 7.33 33.70 41.60
N ALA A 59 6.95 34.95 41.69
CA ALA A 59 6.65 35.68 42.96
C ALA A 59 5.69 35.00 43.96
N ARG A 60 4.91 34.03 43.50
CA ARG A 60 3.96 33.28 44.35
C ARG A 60 4.59 32.06 45.04
N ASP A 61 5.69 31.52 44.49
CA ASP A 61 6.36 30.32 45.03
C ASP A 61 7.88 30.48 44.91
N THR A 62 8.45 31.11 45.92
CA THR A 62 9.91 31.43 45.92
C THR A 62 10.79 30.25 46.21
N THR A 63 10.27 29.06 46.55
CA THR A 63 11.10 27.95 47.05
C THR A 63 10.70 26.57 46.51
N SER A 64 9.45 26.29 46.11
CA SER A 64 9.06 24.92 45.74
C SER A 64 9.19 24.56 44.26
N GLY A 65 9.24 25.58 43.39
CA GLY A 65 9.31 25.37 41.93
C GLY A 65 8.07 24.74 41.30
N LYS A 66 7.02 24.47 42.08
CA LYS A 66 5.78 23.81 41.57
C LYS A 66 5.09 24.62 40.50
N GLU A 67 5.00 25.94 40.65
CA GLU A 67 4.37 26.84 39.68
C GLU A 67 5.11 26.78 38.33
N GLY A 68 6.44 26.77 38.34
CA GLY A 68 7.25 26.59 37.13
C GLY A 68 7.05 25.22 36.47
N LEU A 69 6.96 24.15 37.26
CA LEU A 69 6.71 22.80 36.74
C LEU A 69 5.33 22.68 36.05
N ASP A 70 4.27 23.27 36.63
CA ASP A 70 2.95 23.26 36.05
C ASP A 70 2.87 24.13 34.77
N LEU A 71 3.59 25.26 34.78
CA LEU A 71 3.75 26.10 33.60
C LEU A 71 4.44 25.35 32.44
N ILE A 72 5.51 24.59 32.71
CA ILE A 72 6.18 23.75 31.72
C ILE A 72 5.17 22.79 31.05
N SER A 73 4.34 22.12 31.85
CA SER A 73 3.33 21.19 31.32
C SER A 73 2.31 21.90 30.42
N ARG A 74 1.90 23.12 30.77
CA ARG A 74 1.01 23.95 29.95
C ARG A 74 1.69 24.39 28.66
N ILE A 75 2.94 24.81 28.70
CA ILE A 75 3.71 25.19 27.51
C ILE A 75 3.86 23.99 26.57
N GLN A 76 4.17 22.80 27.09
CA GLN A 76 4.29 21.59 26.30
C GLN A 76 2.95 21.14 25.66
N ALA A 77 1.84 21.48 26.26
CA ALA A 77 0.50 21.24 25.68
C ALA A 77 0.22 22.19 24.50
N GLU A 78 0.70 23.43 24.54
CA GLU A 78 0.54 24.41 23.45
C GLU A 78 1.56 24.16 22.31
N ASP A 79 2.86 24.02 22.63
CA ASP A 79 3.93 23.71 21.66
C ASP A 79 4.98 22.75 22.27
N ASN A 80 4.83 21.46 22.00
CA ASN A 80 5.77 20.45 22.45
C ASN A 80 7.09 20.41 21.65
N THR A 81 7.23 21.27 20.65
CA THR A 81 8.46 21.40 19.87
C THR A 81 9.36 22.52 20.37
N LEU A 82 8.81 23.49 21.13
CA LEU A 82 9.55 24.60 21.69
C LEU A 82 10.53 24.10 22.77
N PRO A 83 11.83 24.28 22.57
CA PRO A 83 12.82 23.93 23.59
C PRO A 83 12.68 24.90 24.79
N ILE A 84 12.61 24.33 25.99
CA ILE A 84 12.59 25.07 27.24
C ILE A 84 13.96 24.91 27.90
N VAL A 85 14.63 26.03 28.22
CA VAL A 85 15.80 26.10 29.03
C VAL A 85 15.43 26.76 30.36
N ALA A 86 15.58 26.07 31.45
CA ALA A 86 15.23 26.59 32.76
C ALA A 86 16.41 27.27 33.46
N MET A 87 16.15 28.42 34.07
CA MET A 87 17.10 29.08 35.00
C MET A 87 16.75 28.73 36.43
N THR A 88 17.74 28.52 37.27
CA THR A 88 17.56 28.24 38.71
C THR A 88 18.69 28.82 39.57
N ALA A 89 18.37 29.40 40.70
CA ALA A 89 19.36 29.90 41.66
C ALA A 89 20.02 28.76 42.48
N TRP A 90 19.16 27.80 42.93
CA TRP A 90 19.58 26.59 43.64
C TRP A 90 18.51 25.53 43.40
N GLY A 91 18.83 24.51 42.64
CA GLY A 91 17.90 23.40 42.40
C GLY A 91 18.35 22.16 43.17
N THR A 92 17.44 21.51 43.88
CA THR A 92 17.66 20.12 44.25
C THR A 92 17.69 19.29 42.96
N VAL A 93 18.49 18.22 42.95
CA VAL A 93 18.58 17.28 41.85
C VAL A 93 17.16 16.80 41.43
N ASP A 94 16.29 16.60 42.42
CA ASP A 94 14.91 16.16 42.23
C ASP A 94 14.08 17.14 41.41
N LEU A 95 14.18 18.45 41.63
CA LEU A 95 13.45 19.48 40.87
C LEU A 95 13.94 19.53 39.40
N ALA A 96 15.24 19.40 39.20
CA ALA A 96 15.80 19.36 37.85
C ALA A 96 15.34 18.11 37.08
N VAL A 97 15.35 16.95 37.73
CA VAL A 97 14.85 15.68 37.14
C VAL A 97 13.36 15.78 36.78
N GLU A 98 12.54 16.30 37.70
CA GLU A 98 11.12 16.47 37.45
C GLU A 98 10.84 17.44 36.29
N ALA A 99 11.57 18.57 36.25
CA ALA A 99 11.42 19.51 35.14
C ALA A 99 11.84 18.91 33.78
N MET A 100 12.90 18.07 33.76
CA MET A 100 13.28 17.33 32.56
C MET A 100 12.20 16.35 32.13
N HIS A 101 11.59 15.61 33.05
CA HIS A 101 10.45 14.73 32.77
C HIS A 101 9.25 15.48 32.18
N ARG A 102 9.04 16.73 32.59
CA ARG A 102 7.96 17.59 32.08
C ARG A 102 8.31 18.31 30.76
N GLY A 103 9.56 18.18 30.25
CA GLY A 103 9.92 18.68 28.93
C GLY A 103 10.97 19.78 28.87
N VAL A 104 11.57 20.20 30.00
CA VAL A 104 12.75 21.05 30.01
C VAL A 104 13.89 20.33 29.29
N ARG A 105 14.63 21.03 28.46
CA ARG A 105 15.70 20.48 27.64
C ARG A 105 17.10 20.71 28.20
N ASP A 106 17.26 21.76 29.00
CA ASP A 106 18.52 22.10 29.60
C ASP A 106 18.34 23.06 30.79
N PHE A 107 19.37 23.22 31.60
CA PHE A 107 19.37 24.09 32.77
C PHE A 107 20.58 25.05 32.77
N VAL A 108 20.30 26.26 33.25
CA VAL A 108 21.33 27.27 33.50
C VAL A 108 21.22 27.78 34.93
N GLN A 109 22.32 27.66 35.69
CA GLN A 109 22.36 28.12 37.06
C GLN A 109 22.58 29.64 37.14
N LYS A 110 21.87 30.31 38.03
CA LYS A 110 22.09 31.71 38.39
C LYS A 110 23.12 31.78 39.54
N PRO A 111 24.15 32.67 39.49
CA PRO A 111 24.53 33.52 38.33
C PRO A 111 25.14 32.68 37.21
N TRP A 112 24.77 33.02 35.96
CA TRP A 112 25.21 32.26 34.78
C TRP A 112 26.55 32.77 34.24
N ASP A 113 27.28 31.85 33.59
CA ASP A 113 28.35 32.18 32.65
C ASP A 113 27.75 32.49 31.28
N ASN A 114 28.08 33.66 30.74
CA ASN A 114 27.53 34.15 29.49
C ASN A 114 27.84 33.20 28.30
N SER A 115 29.06 32.66 28.25
CA SER A 115 29.48 31.77 27.15
C SER A 115 28.74 30.44 27.22
N ARG A 116 28.53 29.92 28.42
CA ARG A 116 27.76 28.69 28.66
C ARG A 116 26.27 28.88 28.28
N LEU A 117 25.64 29.97 28.74
CA LEU A 117 24.25 30.28 28.42
C LEU A 117 24.05 30.39 26.91
N LEU A 118 24.89 31.14 26.21
CA LEU A 118 24.78 31.31 24.76
C LEU A 118 24.96 29.98 24.00
N ARG A 119 25.88 29.14 24.44
CA ARG A 119 26.12 27.81 23.88
C ARG A 119 24.87 26.91 24.04
N VAL A 120 24.32 26.87 25.27
CA VAL A 120 23.08 26.08 25.55
C VAL A 120 21.96 26.54 24.66
N LEU A 121 21.68 27.85 24.59
CA LEU A 121 20.58 28.38 23.76
C LEU A 121 20.77 28.07 22.25
N ARG A 122 21.99 28.24 21.72
CA ARG A 122 22.26 27.91 20.31
C ARG A 122 22.02 26.42 20.04
N THR A 123 22.51 25.55 20.92
CA THR A 123 22.27 24.10 20.81
C THR A 123 20.78 23.76 20.84
N GLN A 124 20.03 24.37 21.75
CA GLN A 124 18.60 24.11 21.87
C GLN A 124 17.81 24.68 20.70
N VAL A 125 18.17 25.83 20.15
CA VAL A 125 17.59 26.39 18.92
C VAL A 125 17.78 25.44 17.74
N GLU A 126 19.01 24.94 17.53
CA GLU A 126 19.31 24.02 16.44
C GLU A 126 18.53 22.70 16.57
N GLN A 127 18.52 22.11 17.76
CA GLN A 127 17.79 20.89 18.04
C GLN A 127 16.26 21.08 17.90
N GLY A 128 15.73 22.21 18.34
CA GLY A 128 14.32 22.56 18.20
C GLY A 128 13.88 22.65 16.73
N ARG A 129 14.67 23.37 15.92
CA ARG A 129 14.45 23.48 14.47
C ARG A 129 14.49 22.13 13.77
N ASN A 130 15.44 21.29 14.13
CA ASN A 130 15.55 19.95 13.57
C ASN A 130 14.32 19.09 13.93
N ARG A 131 13.78 19.20 15.16
CA ARG A 131 12.56 18.51 15.58
C ARG A 131 11.34 19.01 14.81
N ARG A 132 11.13 20.34 14.66
CA ARG A 132 10.03 20.91 13.87
C ARG A 132 10.06 20.44 12.41
N ARG A 133 11.22 20.55 11.75
CA ARG A 133 11.41 20.07 10.37
C ARG A 133 11.10 18.57 10.20
N ARG A 134 11.52 17.74 11.17
CA ARG A 134 11.20 16.30 11.15
C ARG A 134 9.70 16.04 11.29
N ARG A 135 9.02 16.80 12.15
CA ARG A 135 7.57 16.69 12.35
C ARG A 135 6.80 17.13 11.10
N GLU A 136 7.13 18.27 10.52
CA GLU A 136 6.55 18.79 9.28
C GLU A 136 6.68 17.77 8.13
N ARG A 137 7.90 17.27 7.91
CA ARG A 137 8.14 16.23 6.89
C ARG A 137 7.38 14.92 7.17
N ALA A 138 7.23 14.54 8.42
CA ALA A 138 6.47 13.35 8.78
C ALA A 138 4.96 13.53 8.53
N THR A 139 4.42 14.72 8.81
CA THR A 139 3.02 15.07 8.53
C THR A 139 2.77 15.10 7.03
N GLU A 140 3.61 15.81 6.27
CA GLU A 140 3.52 15.88 4.80
C GLU A 140 3.60 14.48 4.15
N ARG A 141 4.54 13.64 4.59
CA ARG A 141 4.64 12.25 4.11
C ARG A 141 3.37 11.44 4.41
N ARG A 142 2.76 11.63 5.60
CA ARG A 142 1.51 10.96 5.97
C ARG A 142 0.36 11.39 5.08
N GLU A 143 0.25 12.68 4.78
CA GLU A 143 -0.77 13.23 3.90
C GLU A 143 -0.64 12.70 2.47
N VAL A 144 0.56 12.78 1.88
CA VAL A 144 0.84 12.22 0.54
C VAL A 144 0.53 10.72 0.48
N SER A 145 0.97 9.95 1.50
CA SER A 145 0.67 8.51 1.58
C SER A 145 -0.84 8.23 1.65
N ARG A 146 -1.57 9.05 2.38
CA ARG A 146 -3.02 8.94 2.55
C ARG A 146 -3.78 9.22 1.24
N MET A 147 -3.35 10.25 0.51
CA MET A 147 -3.91 10.58 -0.81
C MET A 147 -3.64 9.46 -1.81
N LEU A 148 -2.41 8.98 -1.91
CA LEU A 148 -2.04 7.87 -2.80
C LEU A 148 -2.84 6.59 -2.49
N GLN A 149 -3.03 6.25 -1.21
CA GLN A 149 -3.85 5.11 -0.81
C GLN A 149 -5.33 5.26 -1.18
N ALA A 150 -5.85 6.50 -1.17
CA ALA A 150 -7.21 6.77 -1.60
C ALA A 150 -7.36 6.56 -3.12
N GLU A 151 -6.45 7.08 -3.92
CA GLU A 151 -6.41 6.90 -5.38
C GLU A 151 -6.28 5.42 -5.77
N LEU A 152 -5.41 4.68 -5.10
CA LEU A 152 -5.26 3.24 -5.36
C LEU A 152 -6.52 2.45 -4.99
N ARG A 153 -7.26 2.85 -3.95
CA ARG A 153 -8.55 2.21 -3.61
C ARG A 153 -9.61 2.46 -4.67
N GLU A 154 -9.66 3.67 -5.22
CA GLU A 154 -10.55 3.99 -6.33
C GLU A 154 -10.19 3.18 -7.59
N ALA A 155 -8.90 3.12 -7.94
CA ALA A 155 -8.40 2.29 -9.02
C ALA A 155 -8.78 0.81 -8.85
N ARG A 156 -8.71 0.27 -7.61
CA ARG A 156 -9.17 -1.09 -7.30
C ARG A 156 -10.66 -1.29 -7.59
N GLN A 157 -11.49 -0.33 -7.22
CA GLN A 157 -12.93 -0.43 -7.50
C GLN A 157 -13.23 -0.46 -9.01
N ILE A 158 -12.48 0.32 -9.79
CA ILE A 158 -12.58 0.29 -11.26
C ILE A 158 -12.12 -1.08 -11.77
N GLN A 159 -10.96 -1.58 -11.32
CA GLN A 159 -10.42 -2.87 -11.73
C GLN A 159 -11.38 -4.03 -11.40
N GLN A 160 -12.00 -4.03 -10.23
CA GLN A 160 -12.98 -5.05 -9.84
C GLN A 160 -14.18 -5.12 -10.79
N ARG A 161 -14.59 -3.98 -11.37
CA ARG A 161 -15.69 -3.94 -12.37
C ARG A 161 -15.29 -4.50 -13.74
N LEU A 162 -14.00 -4.63 -14.02
CA LEU A 162 -13.50 -5.24 -15.25
C LEU A 162 -13.40 -6.76 -15.14
N MET A 163 -13.42 -7.30 -13.91
CA MET A 163 -13.42 -8.74 -13.65
C MET A 163 -14.83 -9.33 -13.82
N PRO A 164 -14.96 -10.63 -14.14
CA PRO A 164 -16.25 -11.27 -14.22
C PRO A 164 -16.92 -11.31 -12.84
N GLU A 165 -18.24 -11.38 -12.82
CA GLU A 165 -18.99 -11.69 -11.61
C GLU A 165 -18.53 -13.05 -11.04
N ASN A 166 -18.69 -13.24 -9.74
CA ASN A 166 -18.17 -14.43 -9.06
C ASN A 166 -18.75 -15.75 -9.59
N ALA A 167 -19.96 -15.72 -10.18
CA ALA A 167 -20.59 -16.89 -10.77
C ALA A 167 -21.43 -16.52 -12.01
N HIS A 168 -21.25 -17.27 -13.08
CA HIS A 168 -22.06 -17.20 -14.30
C HIS A 168 -22.61 -18.58 -14.64
N ARG A 169 -23.76 -18.60 -15.30
CA ARG A 169 -24.34 -19.80 -15.82
C ARG A 169 -24.72 -19.65 -17.30
N PHE A 170 -24.22 -20.56 -18.11
CA PHE A 170 -24.52 -20.66 -19.52
C PHE A 170 -25.14 -22.03 -19.80
N GLY A 171 -26.49 -22.11 -19.82
CA GLY A 171 -27.18 -23.41 -19.91
C GLY A 171 -26.80 -24.35 -18.77
N GLU A 172 -26.24 -25.52 -19.11
CA GLU A 172 -25.77 -26.54 -18.14
C GLU A 172 -24.31 -26.31 -17.67
N ILE A 173 -23.69 -25.23 -18.10
CA ILE A 173 -22.31 -24.93 -17.74
C ILE A 173 -22.30 -23.83 -16.67
N GLU A 174 -21.67 -24.13 -15.56
CA GLU A 174 -21.42 -23.16 -14.47
C GLU A 174 -19.98 -22.69 -14.51
N ILE A 175 -19.78 -21.39 -14.30
CA ILE A 175 -18.47 -20.78 -14.21
C ILE A 175 -18.40 -20.01 -12.88
N ALA A 176 -17.38 -20.29 -12.08
CA ALA A 176 -17.09 -19.54 -10.87
C ALA A 176 -15.67 -18.96 -10.94
N SER A 177 -15.53 -17.72 -10.53
CA SER A 177 -14.25 -17.01 -10.59
C SER A 177 -13.90 -16.34 -9.25
N SER A 178 -12.61 -16.29 -8.93
CA SER A 178 -12.07 -15.57 -7.79
C SER A 178 -10.78 -14.89 -8.21
N TRP A 179 -10.64 -13.65 -7.78
CA TRP A 179 -9.44 -12.88 -7.99
C TRP A 179 -9.02 -12.16 -6.71
N ARG A 180 -7.75 -12.22 -6.38
CA ARG A 180 -7.14 -11.51 -5.25
C ARG A 180 -5.83 -10.89 -5.70
N ALA A 181 -5.73 -9.57 -5.61
CA ALA A 181 -4.47 -8.89 -5.81
C ALA A 181 -3.58 -9.00 -4.57
N ALA A 182 -2.30 -9.28 -4.75
CA ALA A 182 -1.28 -9.26 -3.68
C ALA A 182 -1.10 -7.86 -3.10
N ARG A 183 -1.30 -6.84 -3.92
CA ARG A 183 -1.31 -5.43 -3.51
C ARG A 183 -2.71 -4.87 -3.62
N VAL A 184 -2.83 -3.54 -3.63
CA VAL A 184 -4.14 -2.88 -3.77
C VAL A 184 -4.76 -3.17 -5.15
N ILE A 185 -3.96 -3.22 -6.21
CA ILE A 185 -4.31 -3.52 -7.60
C ILE A 185 -3.30 -4.50 -8.18
N GLY A 186 -3.70 -5.28 -9.18
CA GLY A 186 -2.92 -6.40 -9.75
C GLY A 186 -2.85 -6.44 -11.27
N GLY A 187 -2.00 -7.34 -11.79
CA GLY A 187 -1.82 -7.61 -13.21
C GLY A 187 -2.69 -8.74 -13.76
N ASP A 188 -3.14 -9.64 -12.89
CA ASP A 188 -3.98 -10.77 -13.27
C ASP A 188 -5.32 -10.34 -13.83
N TYR A 189 -5.78 -11.08 -14.82
CA TYR A 189 -7.04 -10.84 -15.50
C TYR A 189 -7.86 -12.12 -15.67
N LEU A 190 -9.15 -12.02 -15.39
CA LEU A 190 -10.15 -13.04 -15.68
C LEU A 190 -11.26 -12.42 -16.54
N ALA A 191 -11.78 -13.19 -17.47
CA ALA A 191 -12.99 -12.84 -18.21
C ALA A 191 -13.84 -14.06 -18.51
N ALA A 192 -15.15 -13.93 -18.28
CA ALA A 192 -16.18 -14.83 -18.75
C ALA A 192 -17.36 -13.97 -19.26
N PHE A 193 -17.68 -14.05 -20.55
CA PHE A 193 -18.76 -13.23 -21.10
C PHE A 193 -19.43 -13.91 -22.29
N PRO A 194 -20.72 -13.61 -22.52
CA PRO A 194 -21.48 -14.19 -23.66
C PRO A 194 -20.94 -13.68 -25.01
N LEU A 195 -20.95 -14.58 -25.97
CA LEU A 195 -20.72 -14.32 -27.37
C LEU A 195 -21.99 -14.70 -28.16
N PRO A 196 -22.16 -14.23 -29.42
CA PRO A 196 -23.26 -14.66 -30.28
C PRO A 196 -23.36 -16.18 -30.43
N TYR A 197 -24.53 -16.68 -30.76
CA TYR A 197 -24.84 -18.10 -31.03
C TYR A 197 -24.62 -19.02 -29.82
N GLU A 198 -25.07 -18.60 -28.62
CA GLU A 198 -25.01 -19.36 -27.38
C GLU A 198 -23.57 -19.82 -27.04
N ARG A 199 -22.59 -18.97 -27.33
CA ARG A 199 -21.18 -19.19 -26.99
C ARG A 199 -20.75 -18.31 -25.81
N ALA A 200 -19.71 -18.71 -25.12
CA ALA A 200 -19.09 -17.93 -24.06
C ALA A 200 -17.57 -17.82 -24.30
N ALA A 201 -17.05 -16.62 -24.12
CA ALA A 201 -15.60 -16.39 -24.07
C ALA A 201 -15.08 -16.60 -22.66
N LEU A 202 -13.94 -17.28 -22.55
CA LEU A 202 -13.20 -17.49 -21.31
C LEU A 202 -11.77 -16.98 -21.49
N CYS A 203 -11.27 -16.20 -20.56
CA CYS A 203 -9.89 -15.75 -20.58
C CYS A 203 -9.32 -15.74 -19.17
N VAL A 204 -8.07 -16.19 -19.05
CA VAL A 204 -7.19 -15.92 -17.91
C VAL A 204 -5.89 -15.38 -18.46
N ALA A 205 -5.34 -14.34 -17.83
CA ALA A 205 -4.07 -13.75 -18.25
C ALA A 205 -3.33 -13.18 -17.05
N ASP A 206 -2.00 -13.09 -17.19
CA ASP A 206 -1.12 -12.44 -16.24
C ASP A 206 -0.18 -11.50 -16.98
N VAL A 207 -0.05 -10.29 -16.44
CA VAL A 207 0.81 -9.21 -16.96
C VAL A 207 2.14 -9.21 -16.22
N ALA A 208 3.24 -9.36 -16.94
CA ALA A 208 4.58 -9.33 -16.36
C ALA A 208 4.82 -8.08 -15.50
N GLY A 209 4.95 -8.27 -14.16
CA GLY A 209 5.14 -7.21 -13.15
C GLY A 209 3.94 -7.02 -12.25
N LYS A 210 4.03 -6.11 -11.29
CA LYS A 210 3.05 -5.94 -10.20
C LYS A 210 2.60 -4.48 -10.02
N GLY A 211 1.42 -4.30 -9.43
CA GLY A 211 0.89 -2.99 -9.04
C GLY A 211 0.38 -2.14 -10.21
N LEU A 212 0.45 -0.82 -10.09
CA LEU A 212 -0.19 0.12 -11.02
C LEU A 212 0.20 -0.07 -12.49
N PRO A 213 1.48 -0.26 -12.86
CA PRO A 213 1.83 -0.49 -14.26
C PRO A 213 1.19 -1.76 -14.85
N ALA A 214 1.16 -2.85 -14.08
CA ALA A 214 0.53 -4.11 -14.52
C ALA A 214 -0.99 -3.96 -14.63
N ALA A 215 -1.65 -3.28 -13.69
CA ALA A 215 -3.08 -3.01 -13.73
C ALA A 215 -3.52 -2.17 -14.94
N LEU A 216 -2.71 -1.19 -15.36
CA LEU A 216 -2.98 -0.42 -16.57
C LEU A 216 -2.90 -1.27 -17.84
N LEU A 217 -1.89 -2.15 -17.93
CA LEU A 217 -1.73 -3.06 -19.05
C LEU A 217 -2.84 -4.12 -19.07
N MET A 218 -3.26 -4.61 -17.91
CA MET A 218 -4.42 -5.50 -17.77
C MET A 218 -5.70 -4.82 -18.30
N SER A 219 -5.91 -3.55 -17.95
CA SER A 219 -7.07 -2.78 -18.44
C SER A 219 -7.04 -2.59 -19.97
N HIS A 220 -5.84 -2.41 -20.53
CA HIS A 220 -5.64 -2.37 -21.98
C HIS A 220 -5.98 -3.73 -22.61
N LEU A 221 -5.49 -4.84 -22.03
CA LEU A 221 -5.84 -6.19 -22.49
C LEU A 221 -7.35 -6.42 -22.44
N HIS A 222 -8.03 -6.03 -21.35
CA HIS A 222 -9.48 -6.13 -21.22
C HIS A 222 -10.21 -5.45 -22.39
N ALA A 223 -9.89 -4.20 -22.67
CA ALA A 223 -10.54 -3.44 -23.76
C ALA A 223 -10.26 -4.05 -25.14
N ALA A 224 -9.01 -4.43 -25.39
CA ALA A 224 -8.60 -5.09 -26.63
C ALA A 224 -9.32 -6.43 -26.81
N LEU A 225 -9.35 -7.29 -25.79
CA LEU A 225 -10.03 -8.58 -25.85
C LEU A 225 -11.53 -8.43 -26.13
N ARG A 226 -12.23 -7.53 -25.44
CA ARG A 226 -13.65 -7.27 -25.63
C ARG A 226 -13.96 -6.82 -27.05
N THR A 227 -13.07 -6.05 -27.66
CA THR A 227 -13.22 -5.56 -29.04
C THR A 227 -13.00 -6.68 -30.06
N VAL A 228 -11.90 -7.42 -29.91
CA VAL A 228 -11.50 -8.46 -30.89
C VAL A 228 -12.41 -9.69 -30.81
N ALA A 229 -12.80 -10.12 -29.60
CA ALA A 229 -13.64 -11.31 -29.41
C ALA A 229 -15.04 -11.17 -30.01
N ASN A 230 -15.58 -9.96 -30.10
CA ASN A 230 -16.91 -9.71 -30.69
C ASN A 230 -16.96 -9.90 -32.21
N GLN A 231 -15.84 -10.06 -32.90
CA GLN A 231 -15.73 -10.22 -34.34
C GLN A 231 -15.87 -11.68 -34.82
N ASP A 232 -16.34 -12.58 -33.95
CA ASP A 232 -16.52 -14.02 -34.22
C ASP A 232 -15.24 -14.74 -34.67
N ALA A 233 -14.11 -14.33 -34.20
CA ALA A 233 -12.83 -14.88 -34.60
C ALA A 233 -12.48 -16.17 -33.81
N ALA A 234 -11.84 -17.13 -34.49
CA ALA A 234 -11.31 -18.33 -33.86
C ALA A 234 -10.27 -17.94 -32.79
N PRO A 235 -10.11 -18.71 -31.68
CA PRO A 235 -9.18 -18.37 -30.58
C PRO A 235 -7.77 -18.01 -31.03
N ARG A 236 -7.20 -18.73 -32.01
CA ARG A 236 -5.89 -18.42 -32.62
C ARG A 236 -5.85 -17.02 -33.25
N SER A 237 -6.94 -16.61 -33.91
CA SER A 237 -7.01 -15.29 -34.57
C SER A 237 -7.14 -14.17 -33.54
N VAL A 238 -7.93 -14.38 -32.48
CA VAL A 238 -8.03 -13.45 -31.36
C VAL A 238 -6.67 -13.24 -30.70
N SER A 239 -5.94 -14.33 -30.38
CA SER A 239 -4.61 -14.22 -29.79
C SER A 239 -3.61 -13.54 -30.72
N ALA A 240 -3.65 -13.79 -32.02
CA ALA A 240 -2.78 -13.11 -32.98
C ALA A 240 -3.07 -11.60 -33.05
N GLN A 241 -4.34 -11.20 -33.10
CA GLN A 241 -4.71 -9.78 -33.08
C GLN A 241 -4.34 -9.10 -31.76
N LEU A 242 -4.59 -9.75 -30.62
CA LEU A 242 -4.15 -9.26 -29.31
C LEU A 242 -2.63 -9.09 -29.28
N ASN A 243 -1.87 -10.06 -29.77
CA ASN A 243 -0.42 -9.94 -29.84
C ASN A 243 0.04 -8.71 -30.64
N GLN A 244 -0.53 -8.49 -31.82
CA GLN A 244 -0.21 -7.31 -32.64
C GLN A 244 -0.50 -6.00 -31.90
N LEU A 245 -1.66 -5.91 -31.24
CA LEU A 245 -2.03 -4.73 -30.42
C LEU A 245 -1.09 -4.53 -29.25
N MET A 246 -0.69 -5.62 -28.58
CA MET A 246 0.21 -5.55 -27.43
C MET A 246 1.63 -5.20 -27.84
N CYS A 247 2.19 -5.79 -28.92
CA CYS A 247 3.53 -5.46 -29.41
C CYS A 247 3.72 -3.97 -29.73
N GLY A 248 2.66 -3.27 -30.15
CA GLY A 248 2.72 -1.83 -30.44
C GLY A 248 2.62 -0.93 -29.20
N ASN A 249 2.19 -1.46 -28.06
CA ASN A 249 1.78 -0.64 -26.91
C ASN A 249 2.44 -1.05 -25.58
N LEU A 250 3.07 -2.21 -25.49
CA LEU A 250 3.80 -2.62 -24.28
C LEU A 250 5.23 -2.08 -24.25
N PRO A 251 5.76 -1.70 -23.07
CA PRO A 251 7.18 -1.47 -22.89
C PRO A 251 8.01 -2.71 -23.24
N ALA A 252 9.23 -2.53 -23.73
CA ALA A 252 10.09 -3.62 -24.25
C ALA A 252 10.36 -4.78 -23.26
N ASN A 253 10.23 -4.55 -21.96
CA ASN A 253 10.44 -5.56 -20.91
C ASN A 253 9.12 -6.08 -20.32
N LYS A 254 7.99 -5.86 -20.99
CA LYS A 254 6.67 -6.31 -20.57
C LYS A 254 6.07 -7.25 -21.60
N PHE A 255 5.35 -8.24 -21.11
CA PHE A 255 4.59 -9.19 -21.91
C PHE A 255 3.36 -9.63 -21.10
N ILE A 256 2.45 -10.32 -21.76
CA ILE A 256 1.24 -10.86 -21.13
C ILE A 256 1.16 -12.34 -21.47
N SER A 257 1.11 -13.21 -20.48
CA SER A 257 0.72 -14.60 -20.67
C SER A 257 -0.80 -14.69 -20.70
N SER A 258 -1.41 -15.45 -21.61
CA SER A 258 -2.86 -15.57 -21.64
C SER A 258 -3.32 -16.93 -22.17
N PHE A 259 -4.44 -17.39 -21.61
CA PHE A 259 -5.25 -18.44 -22.20
C PHE A 259 -6.57 -17.84 -22.63
N TYR A 260 -6.98 -18.12 -23.86
CA TYR A 260 -8.26 -17.69 -24.40
C TYR A 260 -9.04 -18.90 -24.97
N GLY A 261 -10.30 -19.01 -24.61
CA GLY A 261 -11.20 -20.06 -25.07
C GLY A 261 -12.57 -19.55 -25.48
N VAL A 262 -13.16 -20.20 -26.45
CA VAL A 262 -14.57 -20.03 -26.86
C VAL A 262 -15.29 -21.34 -26.61
N LEU A 263 -16.29 -21.29 -25.76
CA LEU A 263 -17.13 -22.41 -25.38
C LEU A 263 -18.43 -22.34 -26.18
N ASP A 264 -18.69 -23.33 -27.03
CA ASP A 264 -19.97 -23.57 -27.67
C ASP A 264 -20.86 -24.34 -26.68
N VAL A 265 -21.79 -23.64 -26.06
CA VAL A 265 -22.57 -24.17 -24.93
C VAL A 265 -23.47 -25.32 -25.36
N PRO A 266 -24.28 -25.23 -26.44
CA PRO A 266 -25.14 -26.33 -26.89
C PRO A 266 -24.37 -27.58 -27.29
N ARG A 267 -23.22 -27.39 -27.94
CA ARG A 267 -22.37 -28.53 -28.37
C ARG A 267 -21.42 -29.04 -27.32
N ARG A 268 -21.25 -28.27 -26.22
CA ARG A 268 -20.24 -28.54 -25.16
C ARG A 268 -18.83 -28.67 -25.74
N VAL A 269 -18.48 -27.80 -26.69
CA VAL A 269 -17.19 -27.79 -27.35
C VAL A 269 -16.39 -26.58 -26.92
N LEU A 270 -15.20 -26.81 -26.35
CA LEU A 270 -14.26 -25.76 -26.03
C LEU A 270 -13.21 -25.69 -27.13
N ARG A 271 -13.13 -24.54 -27.84
CA ARG A 271 -12.01 -24.19 -28.70
C ARG A 271 -11.11 -23.23 -27.94
N CYS A 272 -9.81 -23.51 -27.86
CA CYS A 272 -8.91 -22.70 -27.07
C CYS A 272 -7.50 -22.60 -27.62
N THR A 273 -6.77 -21.57 -27.16
CA THR A 273 -5.36 -21.32 -27.43
C THR A 273 -4.67 -20.84 -26.17
N ASN A 274 -3.41 -21.24 -25.98
CA ASN A 274 -2.58 -20.84 -24.86
C ASN A 274 -1.41 -19.97 -25.36
N ALA A 275 -1.36 -18.72 -24.98
CA ALA A 275 -0.28 -17.79 -25.31
C ALA A 275 0.73 -17.70 -24.15
N GLY A 276 1.45 -18.78 -23.91
CA GLY A 276 2.51 -18.86 -22.90
C GLY A 276 2.03 -18.79 -21.46
N HIS A 277 0.76 -19.06 -21.20
CA HIS A 277 0.17 -19.04 -19.87
C HIS A 277 0.30 -20.38 -19.16
N ASN A 278 0.20 -20.37 -17.84
CA ASN A 278 0.08 -21.57 -17.04
C ASN A 278 -1.06 -22.45 -17.55
N PRO A 279 -0.80 -23.71 -17.98
CA PRO A 279 -1.82 -24.47 -18.71
C PRO A 279 -3.03 -24.81 -17.84
N PRO A 280 -4.26 -24.48 -18.25
CA PRO A 280 -5.46 -24.94 -17.57
C PRO A 280 -5.52 -26.44 -17.40
N LEU A 281 -6.11 -26.90 -16.31
CA LEU A 281 -6.30 -28.30 -15.98
C LEU A 281 -7.74 -28.72 -16.25
N LEU A 282 -7.93 -29.64 -17.17
CA LEU A 282 -9.20 -30.32 -17.38
C LEU A 282 -9.18 -31.66 -16.65
N VAL A 283 -10.15 -31.85 -15.77
CA VAL A 283 -10.42 -33.13 -15.07
C VAL A 283 -11.70 -33.72 -15.65
N ARG A 284 -11.60 -34.88 -16.21
CA ARG A 284 -12.72 -35.65 -16.77
C ARG A 284 -13.58 -36.26 -15.67
N SER A 285 -14.79 -36.63 -15.99
CA SER A 285 -15.70 -37.32 -15.06
C SER A 285 -15.12 -38.63 -14.52
N ASP A 286 -14.27 -39.33 -15.31
CA ASP A 286 -13.55 -40.55 -14.89
C ASP A 286 -12.28 -40.27 -14.06
N GLY A 287 -11.95 -39.01 -13.80
CA GLY A 287 -10.80 -38.58 -13.03
C GLY A 287 -9.50 -38.41 -13.85
N LYS A 288 -9.51 -38.69 -15.14
CA LYS A 288 -8.34 -38.39 -16.00
C LYS A 288 -8.13 -36.90 -16.11
N THR A 289 -6.87 -36.50 -16.20
CA THR A 289 -6.48 -35.08 -16.28
C THR A 289 -5.78 -34.76 -17.59
N MET A 290 -6.02 -33.57 -18.12
CA MET A 290 -5.37 -33.04 -19.31
C MET A 290 -4.95 -31.59 -19.06
N ARG A 291 -3.75 -31.21 -19.49
CA ARG A 291 -3.28 -29.82 -19.54
C ARG A 291 -3.50 -29.24 -20.91
N LEU A 292 -4.04 -28.00 -20.97
CA LEU A 292 -4.33 -27.32 -22.24
C LEU A 292 -3.17 -26.42 -22.64
N THR A 293 -2.22 -26.98 -23.42
CA THR A 293 -0.94 -26.35 -23.73
C THR A 293 -0.81 -25.81 -25.15
N ILE A 294 -1.75 -26.18 -26.07
CA ILE A 294 -1.62 -25.82 -27.49
C ILE A 294 -1.88 -24.33 -27.69
N GLY A 295 -0.91 -23.67 -28.34
CA GLY A 295 -1.01 -22.22 -28.58
C GLY A 295 0.29 -21.65 -29.18
N GLY A 296 0.87 -20.66 -28.51
CA GLY A 296 2.07 -19.95 -28.98
C GLY A 296 2.80 -19.23 -27.86
N LYS A 297 3.60 -18.23 -28.22
CA LYS A 297 4.36 -17.42 -27.26
C LYS A 297 3.47 -16.39 -26.55
N VAL A 298 3.97 -15.82 -25.46
CA VAL A 298 3.33 -14.73 -24.74
C VAL A 298 3.00 -13.54 -25.65
N LEU A 299 1.97 -12.79 -25.30
CA LEU A 299 1.53 -11.62 -26.05
C LEU A 299 2.48 -10.44 -25.82
N GLY A 300 2.72 -9.66 -26.86
CA GLY A 300 3.43 -8.39 -26.80
C GLY A 300 4.95 -8.49 -26.83
N ALA A 301 5.53 -9.72 -26.79
CA ALA A 301 6.97 -9.89 -26.80
C ALA A 301 7.57 -10.18 -28.21
N PHE A 302 6.79 -10.83 -29.09
CA PHE A 302 7.26 -11.26 -30.39
C PHE A 302 6.21 -10.97 -31.46
N ALA A 303 6.44 -10.00 -32.33
CA ALA A 303 5.48 -9.55 -33.32
C ALA A 303 5.05 -10.67 -34.31
N ASP A 304 5.97 -11.53 -34.67
CA ASP A 304 5.75 -12.61 -35.66
C ASP A 304 5.22 -13.90 -35.01
N SER A 305 4.70 -13.85 -33.79
CA SER A 305 4.16 -15.04 -33.12
C SER A 305 2.94 -15.59 -33.84
N THR A 306 2.94 -16.90 -34.02
CA THR A 306 1.79 -17.65 -34.53
C THR A 306 1.17 -18.46 -33.40
N TYR A 307 -0.14 -18.70 -33.50
CA TYR A 307 -0.91 -19.38 -32.45
C TYR A 307 -1.64 -20.59 -33.03
N GLY A 308 -1.38 -21.76 -32.42
CA GLY A 308 -2.21 -22.95 -32.61
C GLY A 308 -3.50 -22.85 -31.79
N HIS A 309 -4.46 -23.71 -32.09
CA HIS A 309 -5.65 -23.92 -31.27
C HIS A 309 -5.99 -25.40 -31.19
N GLN A 310 -6.73 -25.75 -30.15
CA GLN A 310 -7.28 -27.11 -30.00
C GLN A 310 -8.79 -27.03 -29.78
N GLU A 311 -9.45 -28.14 -30.14
CA GLU A 311 -10.85 -28.33 -29.90
C GLU A 311 -11.07 -29.53 -28.98
N ILE A 312 -11.91 -29.34 -27.94
CA ILE A 312 -12.12 -30.33 -26.88
C ILE A 312 -13.60 -30.53 -26.71
N GLN A 313 -14.09 -31.74 -26.93
CA GLN A 313 -15.44 -32.14 -26.52
C GLN A 313 -15.49 -32.28 -25.02
N LEU A 314 -16.35 -31.50 -24.36
CA LEU A 314 -16.62 -31.60 -22.92
C LEU A 314 -17.81 -32.54 -22.71
N ALA A 315 -17.79 -33.24 -21.59
CA ALA A 315 -18.84 -34.16 -21.12
C ALA A 315 -19.42 -33.70 -19.78
N ALA A 316 -20.62 -34.15 -19.48
CA ALA A 316 -21.19 -33.95 -18.15
C ALA A 316 -20.27 -34.55 -17.06
N GLY A 317 -20.06 -33.81 -15.99
CA GLY A 317 -19.12 -34.16 -14.92
C GLY A 317 -17.69 -33.68 -15.13
N ASP A 318 -17.35 -33.11 -16.29
CA ASP A 318 -16.03 -32.51 -16.52
C ASP A 318 -15.86 -31.20 -15.72
N ARG A 319 -14.63 -30.98 -15.24
CA ARG A 319 -14.22 -29.78 -14.50
C ARG A 319 -12.96 -29.17 -15.13
N LEU A 320 -13.01 -27.89 -15.46
CA LEU A 320 -11.86 -27.18 -16.01
C LEU A 320 -11.45 -26.04 -15.05
N ALA A 321 -10.19 -26.00 -14.64
CA ALA A 321 -9.64 -24.92 -13.87
C ALA A 321 -8.63 -24.12 -14.69
N LEU A 322 -8.83 -22.80 -14.76
CA LEU A 322 -7.94 -21.81 -15.33
C LEU A 322 -7.40 -21.00 -14.15
N PHE A 323 -6.08 -20.83 -14.07
CA PHE A 323 -5.47 -20.13 -12.95
C PHE A 323 -4.11 -19.53 -13.32
N THR A 324 -3.76 -18.45 -12.64
CA THR A 324 -2.43 -17.83 -12.76
C THR A 324 -1.41 -18.56 -11.89
N ASP A 325 -0.13 -18.37 -12.17
CA ASP A 325 0.98 -18.97 -11.43
C ASP A 325 0.97 -18.55 -9.95
N GLY A 326 0.47 -17.34 -9.64
CA GLY A 326 0.29 -16.89 -8.27
C GLY A 326 -0.50 -17.86 -7.38
N LEU A 327 -1.41 -18.69 -7.93
CA LEU A 327 -2.07 -19.75 -7.17
C LEU A 327 -1.12 -20.90 -6.81
N THR A 328 -0.25 -21.29 -7.72
CA THR A 328 0.65 -22.44 -7.55
C THR A 328 1.93 -22.08 -6.81
N GLU A 329 2.36 -20.83 -6.91
CA GLU A 329 3.57 -20.30 -6.26
C GLU A 329 3.34 -19.79 -4.84
N ILE A 330 2.11 -19.87 -4.32
CA ILE A 330 1.79 -19.56 -2.91
C ILE A 330 2.71 -20.37 -2.00
N ARG A 331 3.36 -19.70 -1.04
CA ARG A 331 4.29 -20.33 -0.11
C ARG A 331 3.71 -20.41 1.30
N ASN A 332 4.05 -21.50 1.97
CA ASN A 332 3.78 -21.64 3.40
C ASN A 332 4.95 -21.10 4.24
N ALA A 333 4.81 -21.11 5.56
CA ALA A 333 5.85 -20.65 6.49
C ALA A 333 7.18 -21.44 6.39
N ALA A 334 7.17 -22.63 5.80
CA ALA A 334 8.36 -23.44 5.55
C ALA A 334 9.02 -23.13 4.17
N GLY A 335 8.40 -22.24 3.38
CA GLY A 335 8.87 -21.89 2.03
C GLY A 335 8.47 -22.89 0.94
N GLU A 336 7.62 -23.87 1.25
CA GLU A 336 7.10 -24.82 0.26
C GLU A 336 6.03 -24.15 -0.60
N GLU A 337 6.00 -24.45 -1.90
CA GLU A 337 4.97 -23.98 -2.81
C GLU A 337 3.69 -24.83 -2.74
N PHE A 338 2.54 -24.19 -2.94
CA PHE A 338 1.25 -24.89 -3.04
C PHE A 338 1.25 -25.93 -4.17
N GLY A 339 1.69 -25.51 -5.34
CA GLY A 339 1.99 -26.35 -6.50
C GLY A 339 0.75 -26.89 -7.24
N GLU A 340 0.93 -27.12 -8.55
CA GLU A 340 -0.13 -27.69 -9.41
C GLU A 340 -0.66 -29.06 -8.93
N ALA A 341 0.19 -29.84 -8.29
CA ALA A 341 -0.21 -31.15 -7.79
C ALA A 341 -1.34 -31.08 -6.74
N ARG A 342 -1.31 -30.08 -5.87
CA ARG A 342 -2.40 -29.85 -4.89
C ARG A 342 -3.68 -29.36 -5.58
N VAL A 343 -3.57 -28.45 -6.53
CA VAL A 343 -4.71 -27.96 -7.34
C VAL A 343 -5.38 -29.14 -8.04
N ARG A 344 -4.60 -29.97 -8.74
CA ARG A 344 -5.09 -31.16 -9.44
C ARG A 344 -5.78 -32.14 -8.50
N ARG A 345 -5.20 -32.43 -7.33
CA ARG A 345 -5.79 -33.32 -6.32
C ARG A 345 -7.16 -32.79 -5.86
N LEU A 346 -7.25 -31.52 -5.51
CA LEU A 346 -8.49 -30.90 -5.06
C LEU A 346 -9.57 -30.93 -6.16
N LEU A 347 -9.18 -30.67 -7.41
CA LEU A 347 -10.10 -30.79 -8.56
C LEU A 347 -10.66 -32.20 -8.70
N ILE A 348 -9.83 -33.24 -8.52
CA ILE A 348 -10.26 -34.64 -8.62
C ILE A 348 -11.16 -35.00 -7.44
N GLU A 349 -10.75 -34.70 -6.22
CA GLU A 349 -11.48 -35.06 -5.00
C GLU A 349 -12.85 -34.36 -4.91
N ALA A 350 -12.92 -33.09 -5.31
CA ALA A 350 -14.13 -32.30 -5.23
C ALA A 350 -14.90 -32.17 -6.57
N ARG A 351 -14.59 -33.00 -7.58
CA ARG A 351 -15.19 -32.90 -8.94
C ARG A 351 -16.72 -33.02 -8.99
N HIS A 352 -17.33 -33.59 -7.95
CA HIS A 352 -18.78 -33.73 -7.83
C HIS A 352 -19.48 -32.43 -7.39
N LYS A 353 -18.71 -31.43 -6.96
CA LYS A 353 -19.23 -30.15 -6.49
C LYS A 353 -19.55 -29.20 -7.65
N SER A 354 -20.38 -28.19 -7.38
CA SER A 354 -20.61 -27.07 -8.28
C SER A 354 -19.34 -26.28 -8.55
N ALA A 355 -19.34 -25.43 -9.60
CA ALA A 355 -18.19 -24.57 -9.90
C ALA A 355 -17.83 -23.66 -8.73
N SER A 356 -18.84 -23.07 -8.06
CA SER A 356 -18.63 -22.16 -6.92
C SER A 356 -18.08 -22.87 -5.70
N GLU A 357 -18.60 -24.06 -5.36
CA GLU A 357 -18.08 -24.84 -4.23
C GLU A 357 -16.65 -25.31 -4.48
N LEU A 358 -16.35 -25.76 -5.70
CA LEU A 358 -15.01 -26.23 -6.06
C LEU A 358 -13.99 -25.08 -6.07
N GLN A 359 -14.38 -23.91 -6.59
CA GLN A 359 -13.57 -22.70 -6.51
C GLN A 359 -13.27 -22.31 -5.06
N SER A 360 -14.28 -22.35 -4.17
CA SER A 360 -14.10 -22.07 -2.73
C SER A 360 -13.15 -23.07 -2.08
N VAL A 361 -13.31 -24.38 -2.34
CA VAL A 361 -12.42 -25.44 -1.79
C VAL A 361 -10.96 -25.17 -2.15
N ILE A 362 -10.67 -24.79 -3.40
CA ILE A 362 -9.30 -24.51 -3.85
C ILE A 362 -8.76 -23.26 -3.16
N MET A 363 -9.55 -22.17 -3.14
CA MET A 363 -9.11 -20.89 -2.56
C MET A 363 -8.94 -20.96 -1.03
N ASP A 364 -9.80 -21.69 -0.34
CA ASP A 364 -9.68 -21.91 1.11
C ASP A 364 -8.45 -22.76 1.45
N ALA A 365 -8.19 -23.82 0.65
CA ALA A 365 -6.98 -24.61 0.81
C ALA A 365 -5.71 -23.79 0.59
N ALA A 366 -5.69 -22.93 -0.44
CA ALA A 366 -4.57 -22.03 -0.74
C ALA A 366 -4.38 -20.98 0.38
N THR A 367 -5.47 -20.38 0.86
CA THR A 367 -5.46 -19.40 1.96
C THR A 367 -4.95 -20.01 3.26
N ASN A 368 -5.42 -21.22 3.60
CA ASN A 368 -4.96 -21.92 4.80
C ASN A 368 -3.49 -22.32 4.70
N PHE A 369 -3.04 -22.70 3.51
CA PHE A 369 -1.64 -23.07 3.26
C PHE A 369 -0.66 -21.90 3.44
N SER A 370 -1.05 -20.68 2.98
CA SER A 370 -0.22 -19.47 3.11
C SER A 370 -0.33 -18.78 4.48
N GLY A 371 -1.29 -19.16 5.32
CA GLY A 371 -1.62 -18.39 6.52
C GLY A 371 -2.36 -17.08 6.24
N GLY A 372 -2.93 -16.92 5.04
CA GLY A 372 -3.77 -15.78 4.63
C GLY A 372 -3.07 -14.69 3.84
N GLU A 373 -1.74 -14.75 3.67
CA GLU A 373 -0.95 -13.79 2.89
C GLU A 373 -0.62 -14.35 1.50
N PHE A 374 -0.67 -13.50 0.47
CA PHE A 374 -0.29 -13.83 -0.90
C PHE A 374 0.81 -12.87 -1.38
N GLU A 375 1.89 -13.44 -1.90
CA GLU A 375 3.05 -12.68 -2.42
C GLU A 375 2.83 -12.22 -3.86
N ASP A 376 1.93 -12.89 -4.60
CA ASP A 376 1.51 -12.55 -5.96
C ASP A 376 0.01 -12.47 -6.13
N ASP A 377 -0.43 -11.88 -7.25
CA ASP A 377 -1.82 -11.85 -7.65
C ASP A 377 -2.30 -13.28 -7.87
N VAL A 378 -3.52 -13.60 -7.46
CA VAL A 378 -4.10 -14.94 -7.59
C VAL A 378 -5.43 -14.83 -8.31
N ALA A 379 -5.50 -15.48 -9.45
CA ALA A 379 -6.72 -15.61 -10.24
C ALA A 379 -7.07 -17.09 -10.45
N LEU A 380 -8.33 -17.44 -10.22
CA LEU A 380 -8.89 -18.78 -10.44
C LEU A 380 -10.26 -18.70 -11.06
N MET A 381 -10.47 -19.44 -12.14
CA MET A 381 -11.77 -19.68 -12.75
C MET A 381 -12.00 -21.19 -12.83
N VAL A 382 -13.14 -21.64 -12.37
CA VAL A 382 -13.60 -23.03 -12.47
C VAL A 382 -14.80 -23.09 -13.38
N VAL A 383 -14.76 -24.00 -14.36
CA VAL A 383 -15.87 -24.32 -15.25
C VAL A 383 -16.36 -25.72 -14.93
N ALA A 384 -17.62 -25.87 -14.63
CA ALA A 384 -18.29 -27.14 -14.36
C ALA A 384 -19.32 -27.43 -15.46
N VAL A 385 -19.22 -28.59 -16.08
CA VAL A 385 -20.21 -29.09 -17.03
C VAL A 385 -21.14 -30.04 -16.28
N ASN A 386 -22.40 -29.68 -16.20
CA ASN A 386 -23.44 -30.48 -15.48
C ASN A 386 -24.20 -31.39 -16.41
#